data_2fa3db1c814800cc7d6d82a0e7564811
#
_entry.id   2fa3db1c814800cc7d6d82a0e7564811
#
_cell.length_a   1.000
_cell.length_b   1.000
_cell.length_c   1.000
_cell.angle_alpha   90.00
_cell.angle_beta   90.00
_cell.angle_gamma   90.00
#
_symmetry.space_group_name_H-M   'P 1'
#
loop_
_entity.id
_entity.type
_entity.pdbx_description
1 polymer ?
#
loop_
_entity_poly.entity_id
_entity_poly.type
_entity_poly.pdbx_seq_one_letter_code
_entity_poly.pdbx_strand_id
1 'polypeptide(L)'
;MTQPQTDFTDDQLLGHARRLSDEFSGRATEFDLARKLGQDASDAMAHAGFYRLFVPQYLGGLEASPLVSAQIFERLAQGNAACGWVAFIAATSGSTLGSIPKDTARAIFNHPNTMIAGVFAPAGKASVSNGDVTVSGRWQWRSGTQHANRMLGGTP
;
A
#
# COMPACT_ATOMS: atom_id res chain seq x y z
N MET A 1 -3.79 -17.59 14.89
CA MET A 1 -4.22 -16.21 15.13
C MET A 1 -5.02 -15.79 13.91
N THR A 2 -6.34 -15.67 14.04
CA THR A 2 -7.24 -15.17 12.99
C THR A 2 -6.94 -13.68 12.80
N GLN A 3 -6.58 -13.28 11.58
CA GLN A 3 -6.45 -11.86 11.26
C GLN A 3 -7.82 -11.19 11.48
N PRO A 4 -7.87 -9.97 12.01
CA PRO A 4 -9.11 -9.23 12.04
C PRO A 4 -9.55 -8.99 10.59
N GLN A 5 -10.63 -9.65 10.20
CA GLN A 5 -11.32 -9.40 8.95
C GLN A 5 -11.97 -8.04 9.10
N THR A 6 -11.41 -7.05 8.46
CA THR A 6 -12.01 -5.71 8.39
C THR A 6 -13.00 -5.72 7.23
N ASP A 7 -14.22 -6.18 7.49
CA ASP A 7 -15.34 -6.08 6.55
C ASP A 7 -15.83 -4.64 6.52
N PHE A 8 -15.25 -3.83 5.66
CA PHE A 8 -15.77 -2.49 5.38
C PHE A 8 -16.72 -2.52 4.20
N THR A 9 -17.88 -1.87 4.33
CA THR A 9 -18.73 -1.55 3.17
C THR A 9 -18.11 -0.39 2.37
N ASP A 10 -18.52 -0.26 1.10
CA ASP A 10 -18.08 0.85 0.23
C ASP A 10 -18.37 2.22 0.88
N ASP A 11 -19.55 2.38 1.49
CA ASP A 11 -19.92 3.61 2.19
C ASP A 11 -19.02 3.92 3.38
N GLN A 12 -18.61 2.91 4.14
CA GLN A 12 -17.67 3.06 5.24
C GLN A 12 -16.29 3.48 4.74
N LEU A 13 -15.78 2.84 3.67
CA LEU A 13 -14.50 3.19 3.05
C LEU A 13 -14.50 4.63 2.53
N LEU A 14 -15.57 5.05 1.83
CA LEU A 14 -15.73 6.42 1.36
C LEU A 14 -15.90 7.41 2.52
N GLY A 15 -16.54 7.00 3.61
CA GLY A 15 -16.65 7.77 4.85
C GLY A 15 -15.29 8.02 5.49
N HIS A 16 -14.46 6.97 5.58
CA HIS A 16 -13.07 7.08 6.07
C HIS A 16 -12.23 8.01 5.18
N ALA A 17 -12.38 7.91 3.85
CA ALA A 17 -11.64 8.76 2.92
C ALA A 17 -12.01 10.25 3.10
N ARG A 18 -13.30 10.56 3.27
CA ARG A 18 -13.74 11.94 3.56
C ARG A 18 -13.12 12.48 4.84
N ARG A 19 -13.26 11.74 5.94
CA ARG A 19 -12.73 12.14 7.25
C ARG A 19 -11.21 12.37 7.22
N LEU A 20 -10.45 11.43 6.65
CA LEU A 20 -8.99 11.55 6.57
C LEU A 20 -8.54 12.64 5.61
N SER A 21 -9.28 12.88 4.51
CA SER A 21 -9.03 14.00 3.61
C SER A 21 -9.12 15.34 4.34
N ASP A 22 -10.18 15.52 5.13
CA ASP A 22 -10.40 16.76 5.88
C ASP A 22 -9.30 16.97 6.96
N GLU A 23 -8.89 15.89 7.64
CA GLU A 23 -7.79 15.90 8.61
C GLU A 23 -6.45 16.26 7.95
N PHE A 24 -6.12 15.64 6.81
CA PHE A 24 -4.83 15.79 6.15
C PHE A 24 -4.70 17.13 5.43
N SER A 25 -5.79 17.78 5.04
CA SER A 25 -5.77 19.11 4.43
C SER A 25 -5.14 20.17 5.35
N GLY A 26 -5.36 20.06 6.67
CA GLY A 26 -4.76 20.93 7.67
C GLY A 26 -3.27 20.65 7.96
N ARG A 27 -2.72 19.55 7.43
CA ARG A 27 -1.35 19.08 7.73
C ARG A 27 -0.39 19.15 6.54
N ALA A 28 -0.80 19.80 5.44
CA ALA A 28 0.01 19.86 4.21
C ALA A 28 1.43 20.40 4.47
N THR A 29 1.54 21.54 5.16
CA THR A 29 2.84 22.14 5.50
C THR A 29 3.73 21.21 6.36
N GLU A 30 3.14 20.46 7.29
CA GLU A 30 3.87 19.48 8.10
C GLU A 30 4.51 18.40 7.21
N PHE A 31 3.73 17.81 6.30
CA PHE A 31 4.20 16.74 5.42
C PHE A 31 5.24 17.25 4.41
N ASP A 32 5.06 18.46 3.89
CA ASP A 32 6.00 19.09 2.95
C ASP A 32 7.35 19.36 3.61
N LEU A 33 7.37 19.93 4.81
CA LEU A 33 8.60 20.18 5.57
C LEU A 33 9.31 18.88 5.96
N ALA A 34 8.56 17.87 6.38
CA ALA A 34 9.10 16.56 6.74
C ALA A 34 9.50 15.73 5.51
N ARG A 35 9.05 16.10 4.29
CA ARG A 35 9.23 15.35 3.03
C ARG A 35 8.74 13.90 3.13
N LYS A 36 7.78 13.63 3.98
CA LYS A 36 7.10 12.35 4.20
C LYS A 36 5.81 12.59 4.97
N LEU A 37 4.90 11.62 4.94
CA LEU A 37 3.74 11.64 5.82
C LEU A 37 4.17 11.35 7.28
N GLY A 38 3.41 11.85 8.24
CA GLY A 38 3.53 11.40 9.62
C GLY A 38 3.22 9.90 9.75
N GLN A 39 3.87 9.21 10.70
CA GLN A 39 3.58 7.78 10.92
C GLN A 39 2.12 7.58 11.33
N ASP A 40 1.57 8.48 12.11
CA ASP A 40 0.17 8.51 12.51
C ASP A 40 -0.80 8.62 11.32
N ALA A 41 -0.47 9.44 10.31
CA ALA A 41 -1.26 9.54 9.08
C ALA A 41 -1.19 8.24 8.26
N SER A 42 0.00 7.63 8.16
CA SER A 42 0.17 6.32 7.53
C SER A 42 -0.62 5.23 8.26
N ASP A 43 -0.56 5.19 9.57
CA ASP A 43 -1.30 4.23 10.39
C ASP A 43 -2.82 4.45 10.29
N ALA A 44 -3.28 5.69 10.25
CA ALA A 44 -4.70 6.01 10.05
C ALA A 44 -5.21 5.48 8.69
N MET A 45 -4.44 5.62 7.61
CA MET A 45 -4.78 5.06 6.30
C MET A 45 -4.77 3.52 6.32
N ALA A 46 -3.82 2.89 7.02
CA ALA A 46 -3.78 1.44 7.18
C ALA A 46 -5.02 0.93 7.95
N HIS A 47 -5.38 1.56 9.06
CA HIS A 47 -6.57 1.22 9.85
C HIS A 47 -7.88 1.45 9.09
N ALA A 48 -7.92 2.44 8.20
CA ALA A 48 -9.04 2.65 7.29
C ALA A 48 -9.14 1.62 6.16
N GLY A 49 -8.20 0.66 6.07
CA GLY A 49 -8.19 -0.40 5.08
C GLY A 49 -7.56 -0.03 3.73
N PHE A 50 -7.04 1.18 3.57
CA PHE A 50 -6.62 1.69 2.26
C PHE A 50 -5.40 0.97 1.67
N TYR A 51 -4.56 0.34 2.51
CA TYR A 51 -3.43 -0.48 2.05
C TYR A 51 -3.86 -1.88 1.59
N ARG A 52 -5.14 -2.25 1.81
CA ARG A 52 -5.69 -3.58 1.53
C ARG A 52 -6.76 -3.59 0.44
N LEU A 53 -7.00 -2.44 -0.23
CA LEU A 53 -8.11 -2.31 -1.18
C LEU A 53 -8.06 -3.38 -2.28
N PHE A 54 -6.89 -3.67 -2.85
CA PHE A 54 -6.73 -4.67 -3.91
C PHE A 54 -6.08 -5.98 -3.45
N VAL A 55 -5.89 -6.15 -2.16
CA VAL A 55 -5.40 -7.43 -1.62
C VAL A 55 -6.53 -8.45 -1.64
N PRO A 56 -6.28 -9.71 -2.04
CA PRO A 56 -7.26 -10.76 -2.03
C PRO A 56 -7.89 -11.02 -0.65
N GLN A 57 -9.19 -11.31 -0.60
CA GLN A 57 -9.92 -11.56 0.66
C GLN A 57 -9.32 -12.71 1.47
N TYR A 58 -8.84 -13.78 0.82
CA TYR A 58 -8.21 -14.92 1.51
C TYR A 58 -6.89 -14.56 2.22
N LEU A 59 -6.35 -13.35 1.97
CA LEU A 59 -5.22 -12.75 2.68
C LEU A 59 -5.65 -11.69 3.70
N GLY A 60 -6.95 -11.52 3.93
CA GLY A 60 -7.50 -10.46 4.77
C GLY A 60 -7.55 -9.10 4.06
N GLY A 61 -7.53 -9.08 2.73
CA GLY A 61 -7.76 -7.92 1.91
C GLY A 61 -9.24 -7.61 1.69
N LEU A 62 -9.52 -6.50 1.04
CA LEU A 62 -10.90 -6.03 0.79
C LEU A 62 -11.42 -6.42 -0.59
N GLU A 63 -10.53 -6.72 -1.56
CA GLU A 63 -10.92 -6.93 -2.97
C GLU A 63 -11.89 -5.86 -3.46
N ALA A 64 -11.66 -4.62 -3.03
CA ALA A 64 -12.57 -3.51 -3.29
C ALA A 64 -12.68 -3.21 -4.80
N SER A 65 -13.85 -2.73 -5.20
CA SER A 65 -14.09 -2.30 -6.58
C SER A 65 -13.07 -1.24 -7.01
N PRO A 66 -12.50 -1.33 -8.24
CA PRO A 66 -11.62 -0.29 -8.77
C PRO A 66 -12.26 1.09 -8.79
N LEU A 67 -13.58 1.19 -9.00
CA LEU A 67 -14.29 2.46 -8.97
C LEU A 67 -14.30 3.08 -7.58
N VAL A 68 -14.64 2.32 -6.55
CA VAL A 68 -14.63 2.78 -5.15
C VAL A 68 -13.21 3.15 -4.73
N SER A 69 -12.23 2.35 -5.11
CA SER A 69 -10.82 2.63 -4.81
C SER A 69 -10.34 3.93 -5.46
N ALA A 70 -10.73 4.19 -6.71
CA ALA A 70 -10.41 5.45 -7.40
C ALA A 70 -11.03 6.65 -6.68
N GLN A 71 -12.28 6.56 -6.23
CA GLN A 71 -12.94 7.61 -5.45
C GLN A 71 -12.24 7.86 -4.11
N ILE A 72 -11.73 6.81 -3.46
CA ILE A 72 -10.94 6.93 -2.22
C ILE A 72 -9.64 7.70 -2.49
N PHE A 73 -8.89 7.30 -3.53
CA PHE A 73 -7.62 7.96 -3.88
C PHE A 73 -7.84 9.42 -4.27
N GLU A 74 -8.86 9.70 -5.07
CA GLU A 74 -9.26 11.06 -5.44
C GLU A 74 -9.58 11.90 -4.19
N ARG A 75 -10.43 11.36 -3.31
CA ARG A 75 -10.83 12.09 -2.11
C ARG A 75 -9.65 12.38 -1.18
N LEU A 76 -8.77 11.40 -0.95
CA LEU A 76 -7.54 11.63 -0.17
C LEU A 76 -6.63 12.67 -0.82
N ALA A 77 -6.50 12.62 -2.15
CA ALA A 77 -5.66 13.55 -2.90
C ALA A 77 -6.20 15.00 -2.87
N GLN A 78 -7.51 15.18 -2.78
CA GLN A 78 -8.13 16.50 -2.57
C GLN A 78 -7.72 17.14 -1.23
N GLY A 79 -7.58 16.34 -0.18
CA GLY A 79 -7.03 16.80 1.10
C GLY A 79 -5.52 16.98 1.06
N ASN A 80 -4.82 15.98 0.58
CA ASN A 80 -3.37 16.02 0.37
C ASN A 80 -2.94 15.02 -0.71
N ALA A 81 -2.33 15.51 -1.79
CA ALA A 81 -1.95 14.69 -2.94
C ALA A 81 -0.98 13.54 -2.57
N ALA A 82 -0.07 13.75 -1.60
CA ALA A 82 0.86 12.73 -1.16
C ALA A 82 0.13 11.57 -0.44
N CYS A 83 -0.93 11.85 0.32
CA CYS A 83 -1.74 10.83 0.98
C CYS A 83 -2.49 9.96 -0.05
N GLY A 84 -3.14 10.58 -1.04
CA GLY A 84 -3.78 9.86 -2.14
C GLY A 84 -2.80 8.98 -2.91
N TRP A 85 -1.61 9.51 -3.19
CA TRP A 85 -0.55 8.79 -3.90
C TRP A 85 -0.02 7.60 -3.08
N VAL A 86 0.26 7.78 -1.79
CA VAL A 86 0.73 6.69 -0.92
C VAL A 86 -0.31 5.58 -0.80
N ALA A 87 -1.59 5.92 -0.63
CA ALA A 87 -2.67 4.93 -0.60
C ALA A 87 -2.79 4.18 -1.93
N PHE A 88 -2.69 4.87 -3.07
CA PHE A 88 -2.69 4.25 -4.40
C PHE A 88 -1.53 3.26 -4.58
N ILE A 89 -0.30 3.66 -4.22
CA ILE A 89 0.89 2.79 -4.32
C ILE A 89 0.73 1.56 -3.43
N ALA A 90 0.27 1.72 -2.19
CA ALA A 90 0.07 0.60 -1.28
C ALA A 90 -0.96 -0.42 -1.81
N ALA A 91 -2.11 0.08 -2.26
CA ALA A 91 -3.19 -0.76 -2.79
C ALA A 91 -2.76 -1.51 -4.06
N THR A 92 -2.19 -0.81 -5.04
CA THR A 92 -1.75 -1.40 -6.31
C THR A 92 -0.59 -2.38 -6.13
N SER A 93 0.36 -2.09 -5.25
CA SER A 93 1.43 -3.03 -4.91
C SER A 93 0.89 -4.28 -4.19
N GLY A 94 -0.13 -4.12 -3.36
CA GLY A 94 -0.79 -5.23 -2.65
C GLY A 94 -1.46 -6.25 -3.59
N SER A 95 -1.93 -5.81 -4.77
CA SER A 95 -2.54 -6.71 -5.76
C SER A 95 -1.59 -7.80 -6.26
N THR A 96 -0.27 -7.56 -6.23
CA THR A 96 0.75 -8.53 -6.65
C THR A 96 0.75 -9.82 -5.82
N LEU A 97 0.24 -9.76 -4.60
CA LEU A 97 0.14 -10.93 -3.73
C LEU A 97 -0.77 -12.03 -4.30
N GLY A 98 -1.70 -11.68 -5.18
CA GLY A 98 -2.52 -12.66 -5.90
C GLY A 98 -1.74 -13.53 -6.90
N SER A 99 -0.55 -13.11 -7.29
CA SER A 99 0.28 -13.77 -8.31
C SER A 99 1.39 -14.67 -7.75
N ILE A 100 1.51 -14.78 -6.42
CA ILE A 100 2.54 -15.59 -5.77
C ILE A 100 1.91 -16.72 -4.95
N PRO A 101 2.66 -17.78 -4.57
CA PRO A 101 2.13 -18.88 -3.77
C PRO A 101 1.45 -18.39 -2.49
N LYS A 102 0.27 -18.96 -2.17
CA LYS A 102 -0.61 -18.50 -1.08
C LYS A 102 0.08 -18.42 0.28
N ASP A 103 0.92 -19.39 0.60
CA ASP A 103 1.60 -19.41 1.89
C ASP A 103 2.68 -18.33 1.99
N THR A 104 3.38 -18.05 0.90
CA THR A 104 4.31 -16.93 0.79
C THR A 104 3.55 -15.60 0.91
N ALA A 105 2.43 -15.45 0.21
CA ALA A 105 1.59 -14.25 0.30
C ALA A 105 1.10 -14.02 1.74
N ARG A 106 0.65 -15.08 2.44
CA ARG A 106 0.25 -15.00 3.85
C ARG A 106 1.40 -14.59 4.77
N ALA A 107 2.60 -15.14 4.55
CA ALA A 107 3.79 -14.78 5.33
C ALA A 107 4.19 -13.32 5.13
N ILE A 108 4.05 -12.79 3.93
CA ILE A 108 4.31 -11.39 3.61
C ILE A 108 3.24 -10.48 4.24
N PHE A 109 1.96 -10.84 4.11
CA PHE A 109 0.82 -10.01 4.48
C PHE A 109 0.20 -10.44 5.82
N ASN A 110 1.03 -10.68 6.83
CA ASN A 110 0.64 -11.21 8.12
C ASN A 110 0.31 -10.15 9.19
N HIS A 111 0.45 -8.87 8.87
CA HIS A 111 0.21 -7.78 9.82
C HIS A 111 -0.78 -6.74 9.23
N PRO A 112 -1.71 -6.19 10.04
CA PRO A 112 -2.69 -5.20 9.57
C PRO A 112 -2.09 -3.99 8.85
N ASN A 113 -0.94 -3.50 9.32
CA ASN A 113 -0.24 -2.36 8.76
C ASN A 113 0.79 -2.75 7.68
N THR A 114 0.66 -3.95 7.07
CA THR A 114 1.54 -4.31 5.98
C THR A 114 1.31 -3.37 4.80
N MET A 115 2.35 -2.66 4.43
CA MET A 115 2.41 -1.83 3.24
C MET A 115 3.49 -2.35 2.32
N ILE A 116 3.12 -2.62 1.08
CA ILE A 116 4.06 -2.97 0.01
C ILE A 116 4.26 -1.74 -0.86
N ALA A 117 5.50 -1.42 -1.17
CA ALA A 117 5.84 -0.40 -2.14
C ALA A 117 7.06 -0.83 -2.96
N GLY A 118 7.28 -0.24 -4.11
CA GLY A 118 8.44 -0.59 -4.93
C GLY A 118 8.33 -0.12 -6.35
N VAL A 119 9.08 -0.80 -7.22
CA VAL A 119 9.19 -0.48 -8.64
C VAL A 119 9.05 -1.75 -9.46
N PHE A 120 8.08 -1.79 -10.36
CA PHE A 120 7.90 -2.89 -11.32
C PHE A 120 8.92 -2.88 -12.46
N ALA A 121 9.43 -1.69 -12.83
CA ALA A 121 10.40 -1.56 -13.89
C ALA A 121 11.65 -2.40 -13.60
N PRO A 122 12.12 -3.21 -14.57
CA PRO A 122 13.23 -4.13 -14.37
C PRO A 122 14.57 -3.39 -14.34
N ALA A 123 14.96 -2.89 -13.16
CA ALA A 123 16.21 -2.17 -12.94
C ALA A 123 17.25 -2.97 -12.15
N GLY A 124 16.90 -4.18 -11.73
CA GLY A 124 17.81 -5.10 -11.05
C GLY A 124 18.38 -6.14 -11.98
N LYS A 125 19.25 -6.99 -11.42
CA LYS A 125 19.77 -8.23 -12.02
C LYS A 125 19.50 -9.36 -11.04
N ALA A 126 18.94 -10.45 -11.52
CA ALA A 126 18.76 -11.67 -10.75
C ALA A 126 19.67 -12.77 -11.31
N SER A 127 20.27 -13.57 -10.44
CA SER A 127 21.00 -14.79 -10.80
C SER A 127 20.57 -15.93 -9.89
N VAL A 128 20.43 -17.11 -10.48
CA VAL A 128 20.07 -18.33 -9.75
C VAL A 128 21.27 -19.26 -9.71
N SER A 129 21.67 -19.70 -8.53
CA SER A 129 22.75 -20.65 -8.32
C SER A 129 22.40 -21.58 -7.16
N ASN A 130 22.48 -22.89 -7.38
CA ASN A 130 22.22 -23.91 -6.36
C ASN A 130 20.87 -23.81 -5.64
N GLY A 131 19.84 -23.26 -6.32
CA GLY A 131 18.51 -23.03 -5.72
C GLY A 131 18.36 -21.68 -5.00
N ASP A 132 19.43 -20.93 -4.84
CA ASP A 132 19.40 -19.57 -4.28
C ASP A 132 19.23 -18.53 -5.38
N VAL A 133 18.49 -17.46 -5.07
CA VAL A 133 18.32 -16.31 -5.95
C VAL A 133 19.06 -15.12 -5.36
N THR A 134 20.05 -14.64 -6.09
CA THR A 134 20.77 -13.41 -5.73
C THR A 134 20.25 -12.27 -6.59
N VAL A 135 19.81 -11.19 -5.94
CA VAL A 135 19.30 -9.99 -6.60
C VAL A 135 20.16 -8.79 -6.25
N SER A 136 20.56 -8.04 -7.27
CA SER A 136 21.31 -6.78 -7.12
C SER A 136 20.73 -5.71 -8.02
N GLY A 137 20.69 -4.46 -7.55
CA GLY A 137 20.17 -3.37 -8.36
C GLY A 137 19.97 -2.08 -7.60
N ARG A 138 19.58 -1.04 -8.35
CA ARG A 138 19.19 0.25 -7.81
C ARG A 138 17.89 0.67 -8.50
N TRP A 139 16.81 0.67 -7.74
CA TRP A 139 15.51 1.09 -8.22
C TRP A 139 15.26 2.55 -7.80
N GLN A 140 15.00 3.41 -8.79
CA GLN A 140 14.64 4.82 -8.59
C GLN A 140 13.12 4.99 -8.49
N TRP A 141 12.65 6.15 -8.02
CA TRP A 141 11.24 6.52 -7.98
C TRP A 141 10.36 5.58 -7.14
N ARG A 142 10.88 5.11 -6.01
CA ARG A 142 10.20 4.19 -5.10
C ARG A 142 9.23 4.95 -4.20
N SER A 143 8.10 5.40 -4.74
CA SER A 143 7.07 6.09 -3.95
C SER A 143 6.57 5.21 -2.80
N GLY A 144 6.27 5.84 -1.66
CA GLY A 144 5.72 5.14 -0.49
C GLY A 144 6.73 4.34 0.35
N THR A 145 8.00 4.22 -0.07
CA THR A 145 8.98 3.35 0.62
C THR A 145 9.33 3.81 2.03
N GLN A 146 9.07 5.06 2.38
CA GLN A 146 9.28 5.60 3.73
C GLN A 146 8.27 5.03 4.74
N HIS A 147 7.18 4.45 4.27
CA HIS A 147 6.09 3.85 5.07
C HIS A 147 5.98 2.34 4.86
N ALA A 148 6.63 1.81 3.81
CA ALA A 148 6.56 0.41 3.46
C ALA A 148 7.43 -0.45 4.39
N ASN A 149 6.88 -1.59 4.80
CA ASN A 149 7.61 -2.63 5.51
C ASN A 149 7.92 -3.86 4.62
N ARG A 150 7.48 -3.81 3.36
CA ARG A 150 7.82 -4.78 2.32
C ARG A 150 8.18 -4.03 1.04
N MET A 151 9.20 -4.51 0.35
CA MET A 151 9.71 -3.87 -0.87
C MET A 151 9.61 -4.80 -2.07
N LEU A 152 9.22 -4.21 -3.20
CA LEU A 152 9.12 -4.86 -4.49
C LEU A 152 10.14 -4.23 -5.44
N GLY A 153 10.93 -5.06 -6.12
CA GLY A 153 11.91 -4.61 -7.10
C GLY A 153 11.87 -5.49 -8.35
N GLY A 154 11.54 -4.89 -9.51
CA GLY A 154 11.53 -5.61 -10.78
C GLY A 154 12.94 -6.03 -11.24
N THR A 155 13.04 -7.26 -11.77
CA THR A 155 14.20 -7.77 -12.47
C THR A 155 13.75 -8.39 -13.79
N PRO A 156 14.62 -8.43 -14.83
CA PRO A 156 14.38 -9.20 -16.05
C PRO A 156 14.16 -10.67 -15.75
#